data_954848d134ca3285d5af47861d734d78
#
_entry.id   954848d134ca3285d5af47861d734d78
#
_cell.length_a   1.000
_cell.length_b   1.000
_cell.length_c   1.000
_cell.angle_alpha   90.00
_cell.angle_beta   90.00
_cell.angle_gamma   90.00
#
_symmetry.space_group_name_H-M   'P 1'
#
loop_
_entity.id
_entity.type
_entity.pdbx_description
1 polymer ?
#
loop_
_entity_poly.entity_id
_entity_poly.type
_entity_poly.pdbx_seq_one_letter_code
_entity_poly.pdbx_strand_id
1 'polypeptide(L)'
;MRRVDFHHWLGSCIFQICFPQIRIPRISVIKSIPPIGEIDVDLEQEKKIIRRQDLRILPLCAGIYLLCYLDRSNIGMRSIQSPMHQNILLNIVTTGNAKTLNSGTGNNLLDETNMTEHQYIIALMVFLIAYALFEVPSNYLLKKLKPSRWIAFLMFSWGAVTMGLGGAQNYAQVAGVRFLLGVLEAGLFPGLVFYLTFWYRVSERSLRVAIILASATLAGAFGGAIAYGVGHMNGTHGLAAWRWLFIIEGAPSCASAVLVWFFLPDYPETCRFLNPEEKALARQRLSVEGGQGAAKAMSWSEAKEVLTEWRLYAHYLVYFGISVPFSSLSLFTPTITAGLGYENLQAQLMTVPPYAVAYVVTLAVSWSADHFNARGLHSAVFAFIGALGFIVSAILPPDAYSHRYGCLIVATSGAFSCIPPLLGWLSSNLRSTAGIGLAIAMNISFGAPGQIVGVWIYKSDQAKRGFPTGHWTNAALLLLVSSVCIALRLYYGWLNRMSANSQIKYSY
;
A
#
# COMPACT_ATOMS: atom_id res chain seq x y z
N MET A 1 13.32 54.69 -7.38
CA MET A 1 12.60 53.52 -7.94
C MET A 1 13.58 52.34 -8.05
N ARG A 2 13.62 51.46 -7.06
CA ARG A 2 14.44 50.22 -7.05
C ARG A 2 13.50 49.07 -7.42
N ARG A 3 13.83 48.38 -8.52
CA ARG A 3 13.17 47.10 -8.87
C ARG A 3 13.59 46.06 -7.82
N VAL A 4 12.64 45.51 -7.13
CA VAL A 4 12.84 44.36 -6.24
C VAL A 4 12.65 43.10 -7.10
N ASP A 5 13.70 42.32 -7.23
CA ASP A 5 13.68 41.05 -7.98
C ASP A 5 12.83 40.01 -7.26
N PHE A 6 11.65 39.77 -7.78
CA PHE A 6 10.65 38.83 -7.24
C PHE A 6 11.11 37.36 -7.32
N HIS A 7 12.07 37.04 -8.18
CA HIS A 7 12.64 35.69 -8.32
C HIS A 7 13.54 35.23 -7.16
N HIS A 8 14.15 36.17 -6.44
CA HIS A 8 15.00 35.81 -5.29
C HIS A 8 14.20 35.52 -4.01
N TRP A 9 13.00 36.06 -3.90
CA TRP A 9 12.17 35.91 -2.69
C TRP A 9 11.44 34.56 -2.66
N LEU A 10 10.94 34.05 -3.78
CA LEU A 10 10.28 32.74 -3.90
C LEU A 10 11.25 31.57 -3.67
N GLY A 11 12.47 31.64 -4.16
CA GLY A 11 13.49 30.61 -3.93
C GLY A 11 13.90 30.49 -2.46
N SER A 12 14.07 31.61 -1.77
CA SER A 12 14.47 31.63 -0.34
C SER A 12 13.33 31.17 0.59
N CYS A 13 12.06 31.48 0.31
CA CYS A 13 10.94 31.03 1.14
C CYS A 13 10.70 29.53 1.02
N ILE A 14 10.77 28.95 -0.17
CA ILE A 14 10.58 27.50 -0.37
C ILE A 14 11.72 26.73 0.26
N PHE A 15 12.97 27.23 0.18
CA PHE A 15 14.13 26.59 0.79
C PHE A 15 14.12 26.67 2.32
N GLN A 16 13.62 27.76 2.92
CA GLN A 16 13.51 27.89 4.38
C GLN A 16 12.35 27.09 4.99
N ILE A 17 11.29 26.83 4.23
CA ILE A 17 10.14 26.01 4.68
C ILE A 17 10.45 24.53 4.58
N CYS A 18 11.18 24.10 3.53
CA CYS A 18 11.51 22.69 3.32
C CYS A 18 12.78 22.20 4.06
N PHE A 19 13.71 23.10 4.35
CA PHE A 19 14.96 22.78 5.03
C PHE A 19 15.25 23.79 6.15
N PRO A 20 14.74 23.58 7.36
CA PRO A 20 15.17 24.38 8.50
C PRO A 20 16.68 24.19 8.67
N GLN A 21 17.41 25.28 8.76
CA GLN A 21 18.87 25.31 8.92
C GLN A 21 19.32 24.27 9.94
N ILE A 22 20.15 23.35 9.52
CA ILE A 22 20.78 22.31 10.32
C ILE A 22 21.77 23.00 11.27
N ARG A 23 21.30 23.43 12.45
CA ARG A 23 22.15 23.48 13.64
C ARG A 23 22.23 22.06 14.16
N ILE A 24 23.35 21.39 13.94
CA ILE A 24 23.69 20.16 14.62
C ILE A 24 23.63 20.47 16.11
N PRO A 25 22.62 20.01 16.88
CA PRO A 25 22.72 20.13 18.34
C PRO A 25 23.83 19.17 18.73
N ARG A 26 24.90 19.71 19.34
CA ARG A 26 25.77 18.88 20.17
C ARG A 26 24.86 18.13 21.14
N ILE A 27 24.90 16.81 21.05
CA ILE A 27 24.23 15.90 21.98
C ILE A 27 24.79 16.23 23.36
N SER A 28 24.10 17.10 24.09
CA SER A 28 24.31 17.21 25.54
C SER A 28 23.65 15.96 26.13
N VAL A 29 24.50 15.09 26.60
CA VAL A 29 24.21 13.88 27.38
C VAL A 29 23.16 14.23 28.44
N ILE A 30 21.98 13.63 28.35
CA ILE A 30 21.00 13.58 29.41
C ILE A 30 21.59 12.66 30.51
N LYS A 31 22.25 13.28 31.48
CA LYS A 31 22.57 12.64 32.75
C LYS A 31 21.30 12.66 33.60
N SER A 32 20.69 11.48 33.81
CA SER A 32 20.03 11.01 35.03
C SER A 32 18.99 9.91 34.75
N ILE A 33 19.50 8.74 34.41
CA ILE A 33 18.82 7.45 34.63
C ILE A 33 19.83 6.62 35.45
N PRO A 34 19.41 5.92 36.54
CA PRO A 34 20.35 5.11 37.31
C PRO A 34 20.97 4.02 36.46
N PRO A 35 22.21 3.61 36.66
CA PRO A 35 22.94 2.70 35.79
C PRO A 35 22.38 1.29 35.93
N ILE A 36 21.53 0.91 35.03
CA ILE A 36 21.45 -0.47 34.56
C ILE A 36 22.70 -0.61 33.70
N GLY A 37 23.63 -1.50 34.07
CA GLY A 37 24.99 -1.59 33.59
C GLY A 37 25.18 -1.11 32.15
N GLU A 38 26.05 -0.15 31.94
CA GLU A 38 26.53 0.32 30.66
C GLU A 38 27.11 -0.87 29.89
N ILE A 39 26.24 -1.57 29.13
CA ILE A 39 26.72 -2.33 28.00
C ILE A 39 26.87 -1.29 26.90
N ASP A 40 28.11 -0.93 26.62
CA ASP A 40 28.51 -0.15 25.46
C ASP A 40 27.99 -0.94 24.23
N VAL A 41 26.80 -0.55 23.74
CA VAL A 41 26.18 -1.23 22.62
C VAL A 41 27.01 -0.87 21.41
N ASP A 42 27.87 -1.78 20.98
CA ASP A 42 28.67 -1.63 19.79
C ASP A 42 27.74 -1.37 18.59
N LEU A 43 27.65 -0.12 18.18
CA LEU A 43 26.85 0.35 17.04
C LEU A 43 27.13 -0.45 15.76
N GLU A 44 28.32 -0.99 15.62
CA GLU A 44 28.70 -1.86 14.51
C GLU A 44 28.01 -3.23 14.60
N GLN A 45 27.91 -3.80 15.79
CA GLN A 45 27.20 -5.07 16.00
C GLN A 45 25.70 -4.88 15.77
N GLU A 46 25.13 -3.76 16.21
CA GLU A 46 23.73 -3.41 15.96
C GLU A 46 23.43 -3.34 14.47
N LYS A 47 24.24 -2.63 13.69
CA LYS A 47 24.11 -2.54 12.23
C LYS A 47 24.22 -3.90 11.55
N LYS A 48 25.13 -4.77 12.01
CA LYS A 48 25.28 -6.15 11.47
C LYS A 48 24.02 -7.00 11.70
N ILE A 49 23.42 -6.89 12.89
CA ILE A 49 22.18 -7.61 13.22
C ILE A 49 21.05 -7.11 12.32
N ILE A 50 20.85 -5.79 12.21
CA ILE A 50 19.81 -5.20 11.35
C ILE A 50 19.98 -5.67 9.91
N ARG A 51 21.19 -5.63 9.37
CA ARG A 51 21.47 -6.08 8.00
C ARG A 51 21.14 -7.57 7.80
N ARG A 52 21.43 -8.43 8.78
CA ARG A 52 21.05 -9.85 8.72
C ARG A 52 19.55 -10.06 8.78
N GLN A 53 18.84 -9.27 9.60
CA GLN A 53 17.37 -9.27 9.66
C GLN A 53 16.78 -8.82 8.33
N ASP A 54 17.27 -7.71 7.78
CA ASP A 54 16.81 -7.16 6.50
C ASP A 54 16.97 -8.18 5.36
N LEU A 55 18.13 -8.81 5.24
CA LEU A 55 18.39 -9.79 4.17
C LEU A 55 17.55 -11.07 4.28
N ARG A 56 17.04 -11.43 5.46
CA ARG A 56 16.24 -12.62 5.68
C ARG A 56 14.75 -12.38 5.66
N ILE A 57 14.31 -11.24 6.17
CA ILE A 57 12.90 -10.95 6.39
C ILE A 57 12.32 -10.19 5.19
N LEU A 58 12.98 -9.11 4.74
CA LEU A 58 12.39 -8.22 3.75
C LEU A 58 12.16 -8.88 2.38
N PRO A 59 13.08 -9.69 1.81
CA PRO A 59 12.81 -10.34 0.53
C PRO A 59 11.62 -11.30 0.60
N LEU A 60 11.45 -12.02 1.72
CA LEU A 60 10.30 -12.89 1.92
C LEU A 60 9.01 -12.08 2.02
N CYS A 61 8.98 -11.05 2.87
CA CYS A 61 7.80 -10.20 3.04
C CYS A 61 7.43 -9.46 1.74
N ALA A 62 8.42 -8.94 1.02
CA ALA A 62 8.20 -8.28 -0.27
C ALA A 62 7.68 -9.26 -1.34
N GLY A 63 8.24 -10.48 -1.40
CA GLY A 63 7.79 -11.54 -2.30
C GLY A 63 6.35 -12.00 -1.98
N ILE A 64 6.02 -12.18 -0.71
CA ILE A 64 4.67 -12.51 -0.25
C ILE A 64 3.67 -11.43 -0.71
N TYR A 65 4.00 -10.16 -0.48
CA TYR A 65 3.11 -9.07 -0.84
C TYR A 65 3.01 -8.84 -2.36
N LEU A 66 4.11 -9.08 -3.10
CA LEU A 66 4.11 -9.07 -4.56
C LEU A 66 3.12 -10.10 -5.11
N LEU A 67 3.17 -11.35 -4.65
CA LEU A 67 2.25 -12.40 -5.09
C LEU A 67 0.80 -12.07 -4.75
N CYS A 68 0.53 -11.63 -3.52
CA CYS A 68 -0.81 -11.19 -3.11
C CYS A 68 -1.35 -10.07 -4.02
N TYR A 69 -0.51 -9.10 -4.36
CA TYR A 69 -0.94 -7.97 -5.19
C TYR A 69 -1.11 -8.35 -6.67
N LEU A 70 -0.34 -9.31 -7.20
CA LEU A 70 -0.57 -9.91 -8.51
C LEU A 70 -1.95 -10.54 -8.57
N ASP A 71 -2.27 -11.43 -7.62
CA ASP A 71 -3.58 -12.11 -7.56
C ASP A 71 -4.76 -11.12 -7.49
N ARG A 72 -4.56 -9.97 -6.81
CA ARG A 72 -5.56 -8.90 -6.68
C ARG A 72 -5.73 -8.07 -7.97
N SER A 73 -4.64 -7.74 -8.65
CA SER A 73 -4.63 -6.76 -9.77
C SER A 73 -5.21 -7.32 -11.07
N ASN A 74 -5.31 -8.63 -11.22
CA ASN A 74 -5.72 -9.27 -12.47
C ASN A 74 -7.22 -9.17 -12.81
N ILE A 75 -8.01 -8.73 -11.88
CA ILE A 75 -9.41 -8.40 -12.08
C ILE A 75 -9.60 -6.88 -12.12
N GLY A 76 -9.45 -6.24 -13.23
CA GLY A 76 -9.68 -4.79 -13.41
C GLY A 76 -10.91 -4.48 -14.29
N MET A 77 -11.30 -3.21 -14.42
CA MET A 77 -12.59 -2.77 -15.00
C MET A 77 -12.59 -2.36 -16.49
N ARG A 78 -13.78 -2.36 -17.10
CA ARG A 78 -14.11 -2.08 -18.51
C ARG A 78 -14.73 -0.72 -18.80
N SER A 79 -14.67 -0.30 -20.08
CA SER A 79 -15.53 0.75 -20.65
C SER A 79 -16.72 0.17 -21.43
N ILE A 80 -17.84 0.91 -21.46
CA ILE A 80 -19.14 0.53 -22.04
C ILE A 80 -19.11 0.69 -23.56
N GLN A 81 -19.60 -0.31 -24.27
CA GLN A 81 -19.90 -0.25 -25.69
C GLN A 81 -21.36 0.17 -25.90
N SER A 82 -21.56 1.34 -26.51
CA SER A 82 -22.86 1.73 -27.02
C SER A 82 -23.09 1.08 -28.39
N PRO A 83 -24.31 0.56 -28.73
CA PRO A 83 -24.54 -0.26 -29.91
C PRO A 83 -24.68 0.50 -31.24
N MET A 84 -24.16 1.71 -31.36
CA MET A 84 -24.36 2.53 -32.56
C MET A 84 -23.09 3.18 -33.06
N HIS A 85 -22.16 2.44 -33.61
CA HIS A 85 -21.23 2.81 -34.68
C HIS A 85 -20.21 1.69 -34.90
N GLN A 86 -20.62 0.66 -35.56
CA GLN A 86 -19.75 -0.33 -36.19
C GLN A 86 -18.94 0.34 -37.29
N ASN A 87 -17.81 0.87 -37.16
CA ASN A 87 -16.74 0.82 -38.18
C ASN A 87 -15.53 1.74 -38.00
N ILE A 88 -15.40 2.58 -36.96
CA ILE A 88 -14.22 3.45 -36.86
C ILE A 88 -13.58 3.55 -35.45
N LEU A 89 -14.20 3.03 -34.38
CA LEU A 89 -13.68 3.15 -33.01
C LEU A 89 -13.71 1.84 -32.23
N LEU A 90 -13.28 0.76 -32.89
CA LEU A 90 -13.35 -0.58 -32.29
C LEU A 90 -12.24 -0.90 -31.28
N ASN A 91 -11.40 0.05 -30.87
CA ASN A 91 -10.21 -0.22 -30.08
C ASN A 91 -10.07 0.63 -28.82
N ILE A 92 -11.15 1.09 -28.20
CA ILE A 92 -11.01 1.85 -26.97
C ILE A 92 -11.30 0.97 -25.75
N VAL A 93 -10.22 0.50 -25.18
CA VAL A 93 -9.92 0.36 -23.76
C VAL A 93 -10.69 -0.65 -22.97
N THR A 94 -10.00 -1.67 -22.72
CA THR A 94 -10.36 -2.72 -21.79
C THR A 94 -9.36 -2.76 -20.64
N THR A 95 -9.82 -2.68 -19.42
CA THR A 95 -9.00 -2.72 -18.22
C THR A 95 -9.30 -3.95 -17.39
N GLY A 96 -8.23 -4.57 -16.92
CA GLY A 96 -8.25 -5.84 -16.22
C GLY A 96 -7.81 -6.99 -17.10
N ASN A 97 -6.73 -7.61 -16.72
CA ASN A 97 -6.08 -8.61 -17.55
C ASN A 97 -7.02 -9.76 -17.93
N ALA A 98 -7.77 -10.33 -16.97
CA ALA A 98 -8.67 -11.44 -17.21
C ALA A 98 -9.88 -11.08 -18.12
N LYS A 99 -10.27 -9.81 -18.14
CA LYS A 99 -11.41 -9.34 -18.92
C LYS A 99 -11.01 -8.90 -20.31
N THR A 100 -9.78 -8.38 -20.47
CA THR A 100 -9.28 -7.89 -21.76
C THR A 100 -8.70 -8.99 -22.62
N LEU A 101 -8.21 -10.05 -21.98
CA LEU A 101 -7.70 -11.20 -22.69
C LEU A 101 -8.76 -11.76 -23.64
N ASN A 102 -8.48 -11.62 -24.96
CA ASN A 102 -9.31 -12.15 -26.03
C ASN A 102 -10.77 -11.62 -26.09
N SER A 103 -11.00 -10.38 -25.69
CA SER A 103 -12.32 -9.74 -25.78
C SER A 103 -12.89 -9.72 -27.22
N GLY A 104 -12.03 -9.72 -28.24
CA GLY A 104 -12.44 -9.78 -29.65
C GLY A 104 -12.92 -11.16 -30.11
N THR A 105 -12.69 -12.22 -29.34
CA THR A 105 -13.09 -13.61 -29.68
C THR A 105 -14.22 -14.15 -28.80
N GLY A 106 -14.75 -13.35 -27.85
CA GLY A 106 -15.79 -13.79 -26.91
C GLY A 106 -15.30 -14.68 -25.77
N ASN A 107 -14.01 -15.01 -25.71
CA ASN A 107 -13.42 -15.89 -24.69
C ASN A 107 -12.85 -15.08 -23.52
N ASN A 108 -13.63 -14.16 -22.99
CA ASN A 108 -13.27 -13.37 -21.79
C ASN A 108 -14.12 -13.75 -20.58
N LEU A 109 -13.70 -13.29 -19.40
CA LEU A 109 -14.37 -13.63 -18.14
C LEU A 109 -15.86 -13.27 -18.13
N LEU A 110 -16.28 -12.11 -18.68
CA LEU A 110 -17.66 -11.67 -18.62
C LEU A 110 -18.56 -12.48 -19.53
N ASP A 111 -18.11 -12.72 -20.76
CA ASP A 111 -18.92 -13.45 -21.76
C ASP A 111 -19.08 -14.91 -21.36
N GLU A 112 -18.02 -15.59 -20.91
CA GLU A 112 -18.09 -17.00 -20.47
C GLU A 112 -18.89 -17.20 -19.16
N THR A 113 -18.91 -16.21 -18.28
CA THR A 113 -19.68 -16.31 -17.02
C THR A 113 -21.05 -15.61 -17.08
N ASN A 114 -21.43 -15.09 -18.24
CA ASN A 114 -22.67 -14.33 -18.48
C ASN A 114 -22.85 -13.17 -17.45
N MET A 115 -21.78 -12.48 -17.10
CA MET A 115 -21.80 -11.38 -16.14
C MET A 115 -22.04 -10.04 -16.83
N THR A 116 -22.95 -9.25 -16.26
CA THR A 116 -23.06 -7.83 -16.59
C THR A 116 -21.92 -7.06 -15.95
N GLU A 117 -21.63 -5.86 -16.49
CA GLU A 117 -20.63 -4.96 -15.88
C GLU A 117 -20.95 -4.57 -14.46
N HIS A 118 -22.21 -4.36 -14.16
CA HIS A 118 -22.66 -4.05 -12.83
C HIS A 118 -22.38 -5.20 -11.83
N GLN A 119 -22.66 -6.44 -12.23
CA GLN A 119 -22.35 -7.64 -11.45
C GLN A 119 -20.85 -7.81 -11.22
N TYR A 120 -20.05 -7.45 -12.22
CA TYR A 120 -18.59 -7.46 -12.11
C TYR A 120 -18.09 -6.46 -11.05
N ILE A 121 -18.59 -5.22 -11.05
CA ILE A 121 -18.29 -4.21 -10.04
C ILE A 121 -18.69 -4.70 -8.64
N ILE A 122 -19.87 -5.33 -8.54
CA ILE A 122 -20.34 -5.94 -7.28
C ILE A 122 -19.35 -7.02 -6.81
N ALA A 123 -18.85 -7.88 -7.68
CA ALA A 123 -17.87 -8.90 -7.32
C ALA A 123 -16.56 -8.29 -6.78
N LEU A 124 -16.12 -7.14 -7.33
CA LEU A 124 -14.99 -6.36 -6.77
C LEU A 124 -15.30 -5.79 -5.39
N MET A 125 -16.51 -5.22 -5.21
CA MET A 125 -16.93 -4.66 -3.93
C MET A 125 -17.07 -5.71 -2.84
N VAL A 126 -17.62 -6.89 -3.17
CA VAL A 126 -17.80 -8.00 -2.23
C VAL A 126 -16.45 -8.47 -1.67
N PHE A 127 -15.40 -8.51 -2.51
CA PHE A 127 -14.03 -8.76 -2.06
C PHE A 127 -13.57 -7.70 -1.05
N LEU A 128 -13.74 -6.40 -1.35
CA LEU A 128 -13.30 -5.30 -0.46
C LEU A 128 -14.07 -5.28 0.86
N ILE A 129 -15.36 -5.61 0.84
CA ILE A 129 -16.20 -5.73 2.05
C ILE A 129 -15.70 -6.87 2.92
N ALA A 130 -15.48 -8.06 2.34
CA ALA A 130 -14.95 -9.21 3.05
C ALA A 130 -13.55 -8.90 3.63
N TYR A 131 -12.68 -8.25 2.85
CA TYR A 131 -11.37 -7.82 3.27
C TYR A 131 -11.45 -6.93 4.52
N ALA A 132 -12.28 -5.89 4.51
CA ALA A 132 -12.45 -4.97 5.64
C ALA A 132 -12.99 -5.66 6.90
N LEU A 133 -13.96 -6.57 6.77
CA LEU A 133 -14.57 -7.25 7.90
C LEU A 133 -13.62 -8.24 8.57
N PHE A 134 -12.81 -8.96 7.80
CA PHE A 134 -11.95 -10.03 8.30
C PHE A 134 -10.52 -9.59 8.63
N GLU A 135 -10.17 -8.35 8.39
CA GLU A 135 -8.84 -7.79 8.63
C GLU A 135 -8.45 -7.80 10.12
N VAL A 136 -9.32 -7.30 10.99
CA VAL A 136 -9.11 -7.30 12.46
C VAL A 136 -9.08 -8.73 13.02
N PRO A 137 -10.04 -9.63 12.71
CA PRO A 137 -9.97 -11.03 13.11
C PRO A 137 -8.69 -11.74 12.67
N SER A 138 -8.25 -11.54 11.44
CA SER A 138 -7.04 -12.17 10.92
C SER A 138 -5.78 -11.69 11.65
N ASN A 139 -5.67 -10.40 11.94
CA ASN A 139 -4.57 -9.84 12.72
C ASN A 139 -4.54 -10.34 14.17
N TYR A 140 -5.71 -10.57 14.76
CA TYR A 140 -5.80 -11.22 16.08
C TYR A 140 -5.26 -12.66 16.03
N LEU A 141 -5.62 -13.42 15.00
CA LEU A 141 -5.13 -14.80 14.81
C LEU A 141 -3.62 -14.83 14.54
N LEU A 142 -3.08 -13.89 13.78
CA LEU A 142 -1.64 -13.77 13.55
C LEU A 142 -0.87 -13.62 14.86
N LYS A 143 -1.43 -12.87 15.83
CA LYS A 143 -0.83 -12.71 17.15
C LYS A 143 -0.95 -13.98 18.03
N LYS A 144 -2.07 -14.68 17.95
CA LYS A 144 -2.36 -15.88 18.75
C LYS A 144 -1.60 -17.10 18.21
N LEU A 145 -1.47 -17.18 16.90
CA LEU A 145 -0.74 -18.23 16.20
C LEU A 145 0.70 -17.75 15.91
N LYS A 146 1.56 -18.65 15.47
CA LYS A 146 2.90 -18.26 14.99
C LYS A 146 2.78 -17.52 13.65
N PRO A 147 3.42 -16.35 13.47
CA PRO A 147 3.34 -15.57 12.23
C PRO A 147 3.65 -16.38 10.98
N SER A 148 4.72 -17.20 10.98
CA SER A 148 5.09 -18.03 9.84
C SER A 148 3.98 -18.99 9.43
N ARG A 149 3.34 -19.63 10.39
CA ARG A 149 2.26 -20.60 10.13
C ARG A 149 0.99 -19.95 9.63
N TRP A 150 0.61 -18.81 10.24
CA TRP A 150 -0.59 -18.10 9.86
C TRP A 150 -0.47 -17.50 8.47
N ILE A 151 0.64 -16.83 8.18
CA ILE A 151 0.90 -16.24 6.85
C ILE A 151 0.98 -17.34 5.78
N ALA A 152 1.68 -18.46 6.05
CA ALA A 152 1.74 -19.59 5.11
C ALA A 152 0.37 -20.21 4.85
N PHE A 153 -0.47 -20.38 5.88
CA PHE A 153 -1.84 -20.85 5.73
C PHE A 153 -2.68 -19.91 4.86
N LEU A 154 -2.60 -18.60 5.10
CA LEU A 154 -3.29 -17.61 4.28
C LEU A 154 -2.82 -17.70 2.83
N MET A 155 -1.49 -17.73 2.59
CA MET A 155 -0.91 -17.80 1.24
C MET A 155 -1.38 -19.03 0.47
N PHE A 156 -1.33 -20.20 1.09
CA PHE A 156 -1.80 -21.43 0.46
C PHE A 156 -3.29 -21.35 0.14
N SER A 157 -4.07 -20.87 1.09
CA SER A 157 -5.54 -20.81 0.95
C SER A 157 -5.97 -19.83 -0.13
N TRP A 158 -5.43 -18.59 -0.15
CA TRP A 158 -5.82 -17.65 -1.20
C TRP A 158 -5.31 -18.09 -2.57
N GLY A 159 -4.08 -18.65 -2.67
CA GLY A 159 -3.56 -19.16 -3.94
C GLY A 159 -4.43 -20.29 -4.51
N ALA A 160 -4.89 -21.22 -3.66
CA ALA A 160 -5.82 -22.27 -4.07
C ALA A 160 -7.18 -21.72 -4.51
N VAL A 161 -7.70 -20.70 -3.79
CA VAL A 161 -8.96 -20.03 -4.14
C VAL A 161 -8.82 -19.23 -5.44
N THR A 162 -7.66 -18.57 -5.68
CA THR A 162 -7.36 -17.89 -6.94
C THR A 162 -7.34 -18.87 -8.11
N MET A 163 -6.67 -20.02 -7.97
CA MET A 163 -6.75 -21.08 -9.01
C MET A 163 -8.17 -21.55 -9.21
N GLY A 164 -8.94 -21.73 -8.13
CA GLY A 164 -10.35 -22.12 -8.19
C GLY A 164 -11.24 -21.13 -8.96
N LEU A 165 -10.88 -19.84 -8.98
CA LEU A 165 -11.58 -18.82 -9.77
C LEU A 165 -11.50 -19.12 -11.28
N GLY A 166 -10.40 -19.74 -11.75
CA GLY A 166 -10.28 -20.23 -13.12
C GLY A 166 -11.32 -21.28 -13.52
N GLY A 167 -12.00 -21.94 -12.55
CA GLY A 167 -13.09 -22.89 -12.77
C GLY A 167 -14.49 -22.26 -12.76
N ALA A 168 -14.64 -20.96 -12.49
CA ALA A 168 -15.93 -20.31 -12.38
C ALA A 168 -16.70 -20.32 -13.72
N GLN A 169 -18.01 -20.54 -13.63
CA GLN A 169 -18.92 -20.66 -14.79
C GLN A 169 -20.05 -19.62 -14.75
N ASN A 170 -20.27 -18.96 -13.65
CA ASN A 170 -21.36 -17.99 -13.51
C ASN A 170 -21.02 -16.90 -12.48
N TYR A 171 -21.80 -15.81 -12.47
CA TYR A 171 -21.66 -14.68 -11.57
C TYR A 171 -21.62 -15.08 -10.08
N ALA A 172 -22.51 -15.98 -9.65
CA ALA A 172 -22.59 -16.35 -8.23
C ALA A 172 -21.31 -17.03 -7.75
N GLN A 173 -20.70 -17.89 -8.58
CA GLN A 173 -19.42 -18.53 -8.29
C GLN A 173 -18.29 -17.49 -8.23
N VAL A 174 -18.22 -16.56 -9.20
CA VAL A 174 -17.22 -15.49 -9.20
C VAL A 174 -17.35 -14.63 -7.94
N ALA A 175 -18.56 -14.19 -7.60
CA ALA A 175 -18.80 -13.37 -6.41
C ALA A 175 -18.49 -14.13 -5.11
N GLY A 176 -18.88 -15.41 -5.00
CA GLY A 176 -18.59 -16.25 -3.83
C GLY A 176 -17.10 -16.51 -3.65
N VAL A 177 -16.37 -16.84 -4.72
CA VAL A 177 -14.92 -17.02 -4.69
C VAL A 177 -14.21 -15.69 -4.34
N ARG A 178 -14.69 -14.57 -4.85
CA ARG A 178 -14.18 -13.23 -4.51
C ARG A 178 -14.39 -12.85 -3.05
N PHE A 179 -15.54 -13.18 -2.48
CA PHE A 179 -15.77 -13.03 -1.05
C PHE A 179 -14.76 -13.84 -0.24
N LEU A 180 -14.61 -15.12 -0.57
CA LEU A 180 -13.67 -16.01 0.12
C LEU A 180 -12.22 -15.52 -0.02
N LEU A 181 -11.82 -15.06 -1.21
CA LEU A 181 -10.52 -14.48 -1.45
C LEU A 181 -10.28 -13.24 -0.57
N GLY A 182 -11.29 -12.36 -0.46
CA GLY A 182 -11.25 -11.20 0.45
C GLY A 182 -11.05 -11.58 1.91
N VAL A 183 -11.71 -12.64 2.39
CA VAL A 183 -11.54 -13.20 3.75
C VAL A 183 -10.11 -13.66 3.99
N LEU A 184 -9.52 -14.37 3.02
CA LEU A 184 -8.20 -15.00 3.16
C LEU A 184 -7.05 -14.00 2.99
N GLU A 185 -7.20 -12.99 2.14
CA GLU A 185 -6.19 -11.95 1.95
C GLU A 185 -6.21 -10.87 3.04
N ALA A 186 -7.33 -10.72 3.77
CA ALA A 186 -7.62 -9.58 4.63
C ALA A 186 -6.53 -9.28 5.68
N GLY A 187 -5.92 -10.27 6.26
CA GLY A 187 -4.94 -10.05 7.33
C GLY A 187 -3.50 -9.92 6.86
N LEU A 188 -3.21 -10.02 5.55
CA LEU A 188 -1.84 -10.13 5.11
C LEU A 188 -1.07 -8.81 5.27
N PHE A 189 -1.51 -7.74 4.63
CA PHE A 189 -0.76 -6.46 4.66
C PHE A 189 -0.66 -5.89 6.09
N PRO A 190 -1.76 -5.71 6.84
CA PRO A 190 -1.67 -5.26 8.23
C PRO A 190 -0.89 -6.24 9.09
N GLY A 191 -0.98 -7.55 8.82
CA GLY A 191 -0.20 -8.58 9.47
C GLY A 191 1.30 -8.44 9.23
N LEU A 192 1.74 -8.17 8.01
CA LEU A 192 3.14 -7.90 7.69
C LEU A 192 3.64 -6.62 8.37
N VAL A 193 2.86 -5.53 8.34
CA VAL A 193 3.22 -4.28 9.05
C VAL A 193 3.33 -4.52 10.56
N PHE A 194 2.40 -5.27 11.13
CA PHE A 194 2.46 -5.66 12.54
C PHE A 194 3.63 -6.61 12.82
N TYR A 195 3.91 -7.58 11.96
CA TYR A 195 5.05 -8.49 12.07
C TYR A 195 6.39 -7.74 12.11
N LEU A 196 6.55 -6.67 11.32
CA LEU A 196 7.75 -5.83 11.38
C LEU A 196 7.96 -5.19 12.77
N THR A 197 6.90 -4.98 13.57
CA THR A 197 7.03 -4.44 14.93
C THR A 197 7.75 -5.37 15.88
N PHE A 198 7.82 -6.67 15.58
CA PHE A 198 8.54 -7.66 16.38
C PHE A 198 10.05 -7.64 16.13
N TRP A 199 10.49 -7.06 15.00
CA TRP A 199 11.87 -7.11 14.54
C TRP A 199 12.58 -5.76 14.52
N TYR A 200 11.83 -4.66 14.36
CA TYR A 200 12.38 -3.33 14.09
C TYR A 200 11.86 -2.27 15.05
N ARG A 201 12.75 -1.34 15.41
CA ARG A 201 12.38 -0.12 16.14
C ARG A 201 11.44 0.76 15.33
N VAL A 202 10.72 1.66 16.00
CA VAL A 202 9.80 2.62 15.39
C VAL A 202 10.47 3.44 14.29
N SER A 203 11.71 3.91 14.55
CA SER A 203 12.50 4.71 13.61
C SER A 203 12.89 3.96 12.32
N GLU A 204 12.88 2.64 12.34
CA GLU A 204 13.36 1.79 11.24
C GLU A 204 12.24 1.23 10.35
N ARG A 205 10.98 1.38 10.75
CA ARG A 205 9.84 0.66 10.14
C ARG A 205 9.39 1.24 8.81
N SER A 206 9.37 2.58 8.64
CA SER A 206 8.77 3.18 7.44
C SER A 206 9.45 2.75 6.16
N LEU A 207 10.78 2.70 6.13
CA LEU A 207 11.52 2.23 4.97
C LEU A 207 11.19 0.75 4.65
N ARG A 208 11.04 -0.08 5.68
CA ARG A 208 10.76 -1.52 5.51
C ARG A 208 9.32 -1.77 5.05
N VAL A 209 8.38 -1.02 5.59
CA VAL A 209 7.00 -0.99 5.08
C VAL A 209 6.99 -0.49 3.62
N ALA A 210 7.82 0.51 3.29
CA ALA A 210 7.95 1.01 1.92
C ALA A 210 8.46 -0.08 0.96
N ILE A 211 9.44 -0.87 1.35
CA ILE A 211 9.96 -1.98 0.53
C ILE A 211 8.87 -3.01 0.25
N ILE A 212 8.07 -3.36 1.28
CA ILE A 212 6.95 -4.28 1.13
C ILE A 212 5.88 -3.67 0.21
N LEU A 213 5.47 -2.43 0.47
CA LEU A 213 4.43 -1.76 -0.31
C LEU A 213 4.87 -1.50 -1.75
N ALA A 214 6.14 -1.15 -1.96
CA ALA A 214 6.72 -0.92 -3.28
C ALA A 214 6.69 -2.20 -4.14
N SER A 215 6.70 -3.40 -3.53
CA SER A 215 6.53 -4.65 -4.29
C SER A 215 5.17 -4.75 -5.00
N ALA A 216 4.14 -4.03 -4.52
CA ALA A 216 2.85 -3.92 -5.21
C ALA A 216 2.97 -3.14 -6.54
N THR A 217 3.83 -2.13 -6.62
CA THR A 217 4.06 -1.41 -7.88
C THR A 217 4.76 -2.30 -8.90
N LEU A 218 5.68 -3.16 -8.45
CA LEU A 218 6.30 -4.19 -9.30
C LEU A 218 5.28 -5.22 -9.77
N ALA A 219 4.37 -5.66 -8.89
CA ALA A 219 3.29 -6.56 -9.27
C ALA A 219 2.39 -5.94 -10.36
N GLY A 220 2.07 -4.64 -10.26
CA GLY A 220 1.34 -3.92 -11.31
C GLY A 220 2.08 -3.89 -12.65
N ALA A 221 3.41 -3.74 -12.61
CA ALA A 221 4.24 -3.78 -13.81
C ALA A 221 4.32 -5.19 -14.43
N PHE A 222 4.52 -6.23 -13.60
CA PHE A 222 4.63 -7.61 -14.07
C PHE A 222 3.29 -8.20 -14.49
N GLY A 223 2.18 -7.83 -13.84
CA GLY A 223 0.85 -8.37 -14.15
C GLY A 223 0.45 -8.16 -15.61
N GLY A 224 0.75 -7.00 -16.19
CA GLY A 224 0.54 -6.75 -17.62
C GLY A 224 1.39 -7.65 -18.53
N ALA A 225 2.65 -7.89 -18.18
CA ALA A 225 3.54 -8.76 -18.95
C ALA A 225 3.13 -10.23 -18.86
N ILE A 226 2.71 -10.69 -17.68
CA ILE A 226 2.18 -12.06 -17.46
C ILE A 226 0.89 -12.22 -18.28
N ALA A 227 -0.04 -11.28 -18.19
CA ALA A 227 -1.29 -11.32 -18.94
C ALA A 227 -1.06 -11.37 -20.45
N TYR A 228 -0.08 -10.64 -20.96
CA TYR A 228 0.31 -10.71 -22.37
C TYR A 228 0.79 -12.11 -22.76
N GLY A 229 1.72 -12.69 -21.99
CA GLY A 229 2.22 -14.04 -22.26
C GLY A 229 1.10 -15.09 -22.22
N VAL A 230 0.23 -15.00 -21.22
CA VAL A 230 -0.91 -15.91 -21.03
C VAL A 230 -1.97 -15.70 -22.12
N GLY A 231 -2.10 -14.50 -22.69
CA GLY A 231 -3.02 -14.23 -23.80
C GLY A 231 -2.79 -15.12 -25.02
N HIS A 232 -1.55 -15.54 -25.26
CA HIS A 232 -1.19 -16.47 -26.32
C HIS A 232 -1.56 -17.94 -26.03
N MET A 233 -1.94 -18.25 -24.79
CA MET A 233 -2.37 -19.60 -24.39
C MET A 233 -3.87 -19.84 -24.57
N ASN A 234 -4.59 -18.92 -25.21
CA ASN A 234 -6.04 -19.05 -25.42
C ASN A 234 -6.38 -20.31 -26.22
N GLY A 235 -7.32 -21.11 -25.71
CA GLY A 235 -7.70 -22.39 -26.33
C GLY A 235 -6.77 -23.56 -26.02
N THR A 236 -5.63 -23.35 -25.38
CA THR A 236 -4.72 -24.43 -24.98
C THR A 236 -5.39 -25.33 -23.95
N HIS A 237 -5.43 -26.63 -24.22
CA HIS A 237 -6.18 -27.62 -23.45
C HIS A 237 -7.68 -27.31 -23.29
N GLY A 238 -8.29 -26.56 -24.22
CA GLY A 238 -9.69 -26.21 -24.19
C GLY A 238 -10.06 -25.12 -23.16
N LEU A 239 -9.07 -24.45 -22.56
CA LEU A 239 -9.30 -23.39 -21.58
C LEU A 239 -9.06 -22.01 -22.18
N ALA A 240 -9.93 -21.05 -21.82
CA ALA A 240 -9.72 -19.65 -22.17
C ALA A 240 -8.51 -19.06 -21.42
N ALA A 241 -7.85 -18.07 -22.02
CA ALA A 241 -6.65 -17.45 -21.46
C ALA A 241 -6.86 -16.88 -20.06
N TRP A 242 -8.03 -16.29 -19.76
CA TRP A 242 -8.31 -15.76 -18.42
C TRP A 242 -8.32 -16.84 -17.32
N ARG A 243 -8.68 -18.09 -17.66
CA ARG A 243 -8.61 -19.23 -16.73
C ARG A 243 -7.17 -19.60 -16.43
N TRP A 244 -6.33 -19.63 -17.47
CA TRP A 244 -4.88 -19.83 -17.32
C TRP A 244 -4.24 -18.74 -16.48
N LEU A 245 -4.68 -17.49 -16.61
CA LEU A 245 -4.15 -16.38 -15.80
C LEU A 245 -4.29 -16.66 -14.30
N PHE A 246 -5.48 -17.03 -13.84
CA PHE A 246 -5.69 -17.35 -12.42
C PHE A 246 -4.94 -18.59 -11.95
N ILE A 247 -4.77 -19.59 -12.80
CA ILE A 247 -3.99 -20.78 -12.46
C ILE A 247 -2.50 -20.45 -12.33
N ILE A 248 -1.94 -19.71 -13.30
CA ILE A 248 -0.50 -19.36 -13.33
C ILE A 248 -0.13 -18.41 -12.20
N GLU A 249 -1.04 -17.58 -11.72
CA GLU A 249 -0.76 -16.65 -10.61
C GLU A 249 -1.02 -17.27 -9.25
N GLY A 250 -2.07 -18.05 -9.09
CA GLY A 250 -2.35 -18.73 -7.82
C GLY A 250 -1.36 -19.84 -7.49
N ALA A 251 -0.80 -20.53 -8.47
CA ALA A 251 0.14 -21.63 -8.25
C ALA A 251 1.46 -21.18 -7.56
N PRO A 252 2.14 -20.09 -7.95
CA PRO A 252 3.28 -19.55 -7.22
C PRO A 252 2.95 -19.14 -5.78
N SER A 253 1.75 -18.61 -5.52
CA SER A 253 1.30 -18.27 -4.17
C SER A 253 1.22 -19.52 -3.29
N CYS A 254 0.64 -20.62 -3.77
CA CYS A 254 0.63 -21.91 -3.07
C CYS A 254 2.03 -22.47 -2.86
N ALA A 255 2.89 -22.47 -3.87
CA ALA A 255 4.25 -22.98 -3.77
C ALA A 255 5.09 -22.16 -2.78
N SER A 256 4.96 -20.83 -2.81
CA SER A 256 5.69 -19.94 -1.90
C SER A 256 5.22 -20.06 -0.45
N ALA A 257 3.99 -20.49 -0.20
CA ALA A 257 3.50 -20.77 1.15
C ALA A 257 4.36 -21.80 1.88
N VAL A 258 4.86 -22.82 1.15
CA VAL A 258 5.78 -23.82 1.70
C VAL A 258 7.10 -23.17 2.12
N LEU A 259 7.64 -22.26 1.29
CA LEU A 259 8.86 -21.52 1.64
C LEU A 259 8.65 -20.65 2.87
N VAL A 260 7.51 -19.96 2.95
CA VAL A 260 7.16 -19.10 4.11
C VAL A 260 7.06 -19.95 5.40
N TRP A 261 6.44 -21.11 5.33
CA TRP A 261 6.32 -22.02 6.48
C TRP A 261 7.67 -22.39 7.10
N PHE A 262 8.69 -22.63 6.27
CA PHE A 262 9.99 -23.10 6.73
C PHE A 262 11.01 -21.98 6.96
N PHE A 263 10.96 -20.90 6.18
CA PHE A 263 12.00 -19.87 6.15
C PHE A 263 11.61 -18.53 6.81
N LEU A 264 10.31 -18.23 7.00
CA LEU A 264 9.92 -17.00 7.68
C LEU A 264 10.14 -17.16 9.20
N PRO A 265 11.03 -16.37 9.82
CA PRO A 265 11.26 -16.46 11.26
C PRO A 265 10.09 -15.84 12.02
N ASP A 266 9.68 -16.44 13.15
CA ASP A 266 8.55 -15.91 13.95
C ASP A 266 8.97 -14.69 14.79
N TYR A 267 9.99 -14.85 15.62
CA TYR A 267 10.44 -13.82 16.59
C TYR A 267 11.96 -13.84 16.72
N PRO A 268 12.58 -12.69 17.12
CA PRO A 268 14.02 -12.64 17.33
C PRO A 268 14.55 -13.69 18.32
N GLU A 269 13.78 -13.97 19.38
CA GLU A 269 14.17 -14.93 20.42
C GLU A 269 14.24 -16.38 19.92
N THR A 270 13.34 -16.73 19.00
CA THR A 270 13.18 -18.11 18.50
C THR A 270 13.88 -18.34 17.17
N CYS A 271 14.40 -17.32 16.53
CA CYS A 271 15.04 -17.43 15.22
C CYS A 271 16.34 -18.26 15.28
N ARG A 272 16.67 -18.96 14.18
CA ARG A 272 17.85 -19.83 14.09
C ARG A 272 19.11 -19.12 13.58
N PHE A 273 18.97 -17.92 13.00
CA PHE A 273 20.08 -17.24 12.33
C PHE A 273 20.82 -16.21 13.20
N LEU A 274 20.33 -15.93 14.42
CA LEU A 274 20.98 -15.09 15.41
C LEU A 274 21.59 -15.94 16.52
N ASN A 275 22.80 -15.58 16.95
CA ASN A 275 23.47 -16.17 18.10
C ASN A 275 22.80 -15.75 19.42
N PRO A 276 23.04 -16.43 20.56
CA PRO A 276 22.42 -16.07 21.84
C PRO A 276 22.67 -14.62 22.26
N GLU A 277 23.87 -14.08 22.04
CA GLU A 277 24.25 -12.70 22.33
C GLU A 277 23.50 -11.72 21.43
N GLU A 278 23.43 -12.02 20.12
CA GLU A 278 22.67 -11.22 19.15
C GLU A 278 21.17 -11.21 19.44
N LYS A 279 20.61 -12.32 19.95
CA LYS A 279 19.21 -12.39 20.41
C LYS A 279 18.97 -11.51 21.64
N ALA A 280 19.90 -11.52 22.58
CA ALA A 280 19.82 -10.65 23.77
C ALA A 280 19.86 -9.18 23.37
N LEU A 281 20.78 -8.81 22.47
CA LEU A 281 20.89 -7.45 21.94
C LEU A 281 19.63 -7.04 21.15
N ALA A 282 19.09 -7.90 20.30
CA ALA A 282 17.86 -7.65 19.57
C ALA A 282 16.66 -7.42 20.50
N ARG A 283 16.56 -8.20 21.58
CA ARG A 283 15.53 -8.01 22.63
C ARG A 283 15.71 -6.67 23.37
N GLN A 284 16.93 -6.36 23.78
CA GLN A 284 17.25 -5.11 24.48
C GLN A 284 16.92 -3.89 23.63
N ARG A 285 17.25 -3.91 22.34
CA ARG A 285 16.90 -2.83 21.38
C ARG A 285 15.40 -2.54 21.35
N LEU A 286 14.57 -3.58 21.32
CA LEU A 286 13.13 -3.44 21.25
C LEU A 286 12.50 -3.04 22.60
N SER A 287 13.09 -3.46 23.73
CA SER A 287 12.59 -3.14 25.06
C SER A 287 12.70 -1.66 25.42
N VAL A 288 13.73 -0.97 24.93
CA VAL A 288 13.95 0.49 25.15
C VAL A 288 12.79 1.33 24.60
N GLU A 289 12.13 0.88 23.53
CA GLU A 289 10.97 1.57 22.95
C GLU A 289 9.60 1.00 23.41
N GLY A 290 9.58 0.25 24.53
CA GLY A 290 8.34 -0.37 25.05
C GLY A 290 7.87 -1.59 24.26
N GLY A 291 8.67 -2.06 23.31
CA GLY A 291 8.45 -3.29 22.58
C GLY A 291 8.72 -4.50 23.45
N GLN A 292 7.72 -5.00 24.14
CA GLN A 292 7.81 -6.32 24.75
C GLN A 292 7.65 -7.35 23.64
N GLY A 293 8.64 -8.28 23.50
CA GLY A 293 8.59 -9.40 22.56
C GLY A 293 7.28 -10.19 22.62
N ALA A 294 7.13 -11.13 21.75
CA ALA A 294 6.03 -12.03 21.41
C ALA A 294 4.82 -12.25 22.36
N ALA A 295 4.89 -11.85 23.63
CA ALA A 295 4.20 -12.63 24.65
C ALA A 295 2.93 -12.04 25.26
N LYS A 296 2.58 -10.76 25.08
CA LYS A 296 1.39 -10.25 25.78
C LYS A 296 0.14 -10.25 24.89
N ALA A 297 -0.82 -11.08 25.24
CA ALA A 297 -2.17 -10.99 24.67
C ALA A 297 -2.74 -9.59 24.96
N MET A 298 -3.43 -9.00 23.97
CA MET A 298 -4.10 -7.71 24.13
C MET A 298 -5.17 -7.82 25.21
N SER A 299 -5.11 -6.98 26.22
CA SER A 299 -6.17 -6.87 27.22
C SER A 299 -7.34 -6.06 26.67
N TRP A 300 -8.54 -6.29 27.21
CA TRP A 300 -9.71 -5.49 26.80
C TRP A 300 -9.55 -4.00 27.13
N SER A 301 -8.83 -3.65 28.19
CA SER A 301 -8.52 -2.26 28.53
C SER A 301 -7.64 -1.59 27.47
N GLU A 302 -6.61 -2.28 26.94
CA GLU A 302 -5.78 -1.78 25.86
C GLU A 302 -6.56 -1.62 24.54
N ALA A 303 -7.45 -2.58 24.25
CA ALA A 303 -8.35 -2.48 23.10
C ALA A 303 -9.28 -1.25 23.20
N LYS A 304 -9.88 -1.05 24.39
CA LYS A 304 -10.75 0.09 24.66
C LYS A 304 -10.00 1.42 24.53
N GLU A 305 -8.76 1.52 25.01
CA GLU A 305 -7.93 2.70 24.87
C GLU A 305 -7.73 3.04 23.39
N VAL A 306 -7.38 2.06 22.54
CA VAL A 306 -7.24 2.25 21.09
C VAL A 306 -8.56 2.67 20.44
N LEU A 307 -9.68 2.06 20.81
CA LEU A 307 -10.99 2.34 20.23
C LEU A 307 -11.57 3.70 20.67
N THR A 308 -11.13 4.23 21.79
CA THR A 308 -11.62 5.54 22.31
C THR A 308 -10.68 6.70 22.02
N GLU A 309 -9.46 6.43 21.52
CA GLU A 309 -8.47 7.46 21.21
C GLU A 309 -8.85 8.22 19.93
N TRP A 310 -9.41 9.44 20.06
CA TRP A 310 -9.92 10.23 18.94
C TRP A 310 -8.83 10.59 17.89
N ARG A 311 -7.56 10.70 18.30
CA ARG A 311 -6.44 11.01 17.39
C ARG A 311 -6.25 9.93 16.34
N LEU A 312 -6.54 8.68 16.67
CA LEU A 312 -6.46 7.56 15.73
C LEU A 312 -7.51 7.69 14.62
N TYR A 313 -8.70 8.23 14.93
CA TYR A 313 -9.73 8.47 13.92
C TYR A 313 -9.31 9.54 12.90
N ALA A 314 -8.49 10.51 13.28
CA ALA A 314 -7.89 11.44 12.32
C ALA A 314 -6.90 10.73 11.39
N HIS A 315 -6.09 9.77 11.90
CA HIS A 315 -5.26 8.91 11.05
C HIS A 315 -6.10 8.00 10.15
N TYR A 316 -7.22 7.46 10.65
CA TYR A 316 -8.15 6.64 9.84
C TYR A 316 -8.79 7.46 8.71
N LEU A 317 -9.16 8.72 8.97
CA LEU A 317 -9.66 9.63 7.94
C LEU A 317 -8.60 9.91 6.86
N VAL A 318 -7.34 10.11 7.26
CA VAL A 318 -6.22 10.27 6.33
C VAL A 318 -6.06 9.03 5.48
N TYR A 319 -6.14 7.83 6.09
CA TYR A 319 -5.98 6.58 5.36
C TYR A 319 -7.17 6.27 4.44
N PHE A 320 -8.39 6.63 4.83
CA PHE A 320 -9.54 6.64 3.93
C PHE A 320 -9.28 7.51 2.70
N GLY A 321 -8.81 8.76 2.92
CA GLY A 321 -8.56 9.71 1.84
C GLY A 321 -7.51 9.24 0.85
N ILE A 322 -6.41 8.60 1.33
CA ILE A 322 -5.36 8.09 0.44
C ILE A 322 -5.75 6.76 -0.24
N SER A 323 -6.65 5.99 0.36
CA SER A 323 -7.09 4.71 -0.22
C SER A 323 -7.89 4.88 -1.52
N VAL A 324 -8.53 6.04 -1.73
CA VAL A 324 -9.24 6.34 -2.97
C VAL A 324 -8.29 6.48 -4.17
N PRO A 325 -7.29 7.38 -4.17
CA PRO A 325 -6.31 7.45 -5.27
C PRO A 325 -5.47 6.17 -5.39
N PHE A 326 -5.14 5.49 -4.28
CA PHE A 326 -4.45 4.21 -4.32
C PHE A 326 -5.23 3.16 -5.12
N SER A 327 -6.51 2.96 -4.81
CA SER A 327 -7.38 2.00 -5.51
C SER A 327 -7.64 2.40 -6.96
N SER A 328 -7.97 3.67 -7.18
CA SER A 328 -8.27 4.15 -8.52
C SER A 328 -7.06 4.09 -9.45
N LEU A 329 -5.87 4.47 -9.01
CA LEU A 329 -4.64 4.32 -9.80
C LEU A 329 -4.34 2.86 -10.06
N SER A 330 -4.40 1.99 -9.04
CA SER A 330 -4.11 0.57 -9.20
C SER A 330 -5.00 -0.12 -10.23
N LEU A 331 -6.26 0.29 -10.33
CA LEU A 331 -7.24 -0.32 -11.22
C LEU A 331 -7.37 0.40 -12.58
N PHE A 332 -7.22 1.72 -12.61
CA PHE A 332 -7.53 2.53 -13.80
C PHE A 332 -6.30 3.12 -14.50
N THR A 333 -5.08 2.94 -14.01
CA THR A 333 -3.89 3.39 -14.73
C THR A 333 -3.85 2.85 -16.17
N PRO A 334 -4.11 1.56 -16.45
CA PRO A 334 -4.21 1.08 -17.81
C PRO A 334 -5.30 1.76 -18.64
N THR A 335 -6.45 2.08 -18.04
CA THR A 335 -7.54 2.83 -18.68
C THR A 335 -7.13 4.24 -19.02
N ILE A 336 -6.44 4.89 -18.09
CA ILE A 336 -5.96 6.26 -18.29
C ILE A 336 -4.91 6.28 -19.41
N THR A 337 -3.95 5.35 -19.42
CA THR A 337 -2.92 5.25 -20.46
C THR A 337 -3.52 4.93 -21.83
N ALA A 338 -4.53 4.08 -21.92
CA ALA A 338 -5.23 3.82 -23.16
C ALA A 338 -6.03 5.04 -23.64
N GLY A 339 -6.65 5.79 -22.72
CA GLY A 339 -7.27 7.08 -23.04
C GLY A 339 -6.28 8.15 -23.54
N LEU A 340 -4.97 7.91 -23.38
CA LEU A 340 -3.88 8.73 -23.94
C LEU A 340 -3.42 8.28 -25.33
N GLY A 341 -4.22 7.46 -26.03
CA GLY A 341 -3.94 7.06 -27.41
C GLY A 341 -3.01 5.86 -27.57
N TYR A 342 -2.66 5.16 -26.47
CA TYR A 342 -1.89 3.92 -26.56
C TYR A 342 -2.84 2.72 -26.76
N GLU A 343 -2.53 1.86 -27.74
CA GLU A 343 -3.37 0.72 -28.07
C GLU A 343 -3.02 -0.50 -27.22
N ASN A 344 -4.07 -1.24 -26.80
CA ASN A 344 -4.00 -2.59 -26.20
C ASN A 344 -2.75 -2.88 -25.33
N LEU A 345 -1.78 -3.59 -25.91
CA LEU A 345 -0.55 -4.00 -25.25
C LEU A 345 0.36 -2.83 -24.89
N GLN A 346 0.43 -1.80 -25.76
CA GLN A 346 1.23 -0.60 -25.47
C GLN A 346 0.66 0.16 -24.27
N ALA A 347 -0.66 0.22 -24.11
CA ALA A 347 -1.29 0.83 -22.93
C ALA A 347 -0.88 0.12 -21.62
N GLN A 348 -0.78 -1.21 -21.64
CA GLN A 348 -0.28 -1.99 -20.50
C GLN A 348 1.21 -1.69 -20.23
N LEU A 349 2.03 -1.66 -21.27
CA LEU A 349 3.45 -1.34 -21.13
C LEU A 349 3.67 0.07 -20.61
N MET A 350 2.87 1.04 -21.05
CA MET A 350 2.94 2.45 -20.61
C MET A 350 2.46 2.68 -19.16
N THR A 351 1.96 1.66 -18.48
CA THR A 351 1.74 1.72 -17.02
C THR A 351 3.03 1.54 -16.23
N VAL A 352 4.06 0.91 -16.82
CA VAL A 352 5.33 0.62 -16.15
C VAL A 352 6.09 1.87 -15.70
N PRO A 353 6.31 2.92 -16.55
CA PRO A 353 7.03 4.11 -16.14
C PRO A 353 6.44 4.85 -14.93
N PRO A 354 5.11 5.12 -14.82
CA PRO A 354 4.52 5.72 -13.63
C PRO A 354 4.79 4.90 -12.36
N TYR A 355 4.67 3.58 -12.42
CA TYR A 355 4.92 2.73 -11.27
C TYR A 355 6.42 2.60 -10.93
N ALA A 356 7.30 2.56 -11.93
CA ALA A 356 8.75 2.54 -11.71
C ALA A 356 9.24 3.82 -11.00
N VAL A 357 8.77 4.99 -11.45
CA VAL A 357 9.09 6.27 -10.79
C VAL A 357 8.50 6.30 -9.38
N ALA A 358 7.24 5.88 -9.21
CA ALA A 358 6.60 5.80 -7.90
C ALA A 358 7.36 4.88 -6.94
N TYR A 359 7.90 3.75 -7.43
CA TYR A 359 8.74 2.85 -6.64
C TYR A 359 9.96 3.56 -6.06
N VAL A 360 10.74 4.22 -6.91
CA VAL A 360 11.96 4.94 -6.49
C VAL A 360 11.62 6.09 -5.54
N VAL A 361 10.60 6.88 -5.87
CA VAL A 361 10.16 8.02 -5.03
C VAL A 361 9.66 7.52 -3.67
N THR A 362 8.89 6.44 -3.62
CA THR A 362 8.38 5.87 -2.36
C THR A 362 9.52 5.45 -1.43
N LEU A 363 10.56 4.80 -1.94
CA LEU A 363 11.72 4.41 -1.15
C LEU A 363 12.51 5.63 -0.66
N ALA A 364 12.76 6.60 -1.53
CA ALA A 364 13.48 7.83 -1.19
C ALA A 364 12.75 8.67 -0.13
N VAL A 365 11.44 8.84 -0.29
CA VAL A 365 10.59 9.58 0.65
C VAL A 365 10.53 8.90 2.02
N SER A 366 10.38 7.57 2.04
CA SER A 366 10.32 6.81 3.29
C SER A 366 11.65 6.83 4.03
N TRP A 367 12.77 6.69 3.31
CA TRP A 367 14.10 6.85 3.89
C TRP A 367 14.31 8.26 4.48
N SER A 368 13.93 9.29 3.73
CA SER A 368 14.03 10.69 4.18
C SER A 368 13.13 10.95 5.39
N ALA A 369 11.90 10.43 5.38
CA ALA A 369 10.94 10.58 6.47
C ALA A 369 11.46 9.97 7.79
N ASP A 370 12.11 8.81 7.71
CA ASP A 370 12.73 8.15 8.87
C ASP A 370 14.01 8.88 9.31
N HIS A 371 14.88 9.28 8.37
CA HIS A 371 16.13 9.98 8.66
C HIS A 371 15.90 11.30 9.39
N PHE A 372 14.94 12.10 8.93
CA PHE A 372 14.61 13.39 9.53
C PHE A 372 13.55 13.31 10.65
N ASN A 373 13.04 12.10 10.95
CA ASN A 373 11.93 11.87 11.88
C ASN A 373 10.74 12.82 11.65
N ALA A 374 10.39 13.04 10.39
CA ALA A 374 9.38 14.02 9.95
C ALA A 374 8.30 13.38 9.08
N ARG A 375 7.76 12.23 9.54
CA ARG A 375 6.84 11.38 8.79
C ARG A 375 5.57 12.10 8.36
N GLY A 376 4.94 12.86 9.28
CA GLY A 376 3.73 13.62 8.98
C GLY A 376 3.96 14.69 7.92
N LEU A 377 5.11 15.38 7.95
CA LEU A 377 5.44 16.41 6.95
C LEU A 377 5.68 15.82 5.56
N HIS A 378 6.48 14.74 5.47
CA HIS A 378 6.72 14.07 4.19
C HIS A 378 5.41 13.57 3.57
N SER A 379 4.55 12.94 4.37
CA SER A 379 3.23 12.50 3.90
C SER A 379 2.37 13.66 3.39
N ALA A 380 2.34 14.79 4.11
CA ALA A 380 1.58 15.98 3.70
C ALA A 380 2.09 16.56 2.37
N VAL A 381 3.41 16.72 2.24
CA VAL A 381 4.03 17.29 1.04
C VAL A 381 3.79 16.40 -0.19
N PHE A 382 3.99 15.09 -0.06
CA PHE A 382 3.82 14.20 -1.20
C PHE A 382 2.35 13.95 -1.54
N ALA A 383 1.43 13.98 -0.58
CA ALA A 383 0.00 14.01 -0.87
C ALA A 383 -0.39 15.29 -1.63
N PHE A 384 0.17 16.45 -1.27
CA PHE A 384 -0.03 17.69 -2.00
C PHE A 384 0.51 17.63 -3.43
N ILE A 385 1.72 17.10 -3.64
CA ILE A 385 2.31 16.89 -4.98
C ILE A 385 1.41 15.97 -5.82
N GLY A 386 0.92 14.88 -5.24
CA GLY A 386 -0.04 14.00 -5.92
C GLY A 386 -1.33 14.70 -6.31
N ALA A 387 -1.87 15.55 -5.41
CA ALA A 387 -3.05 16.37 -5.69
C ALA A 387 -2.83 17.32 -6.86
N LEU A 388 -1.66 17.98 -6.93
CA LEU A 388 -1.30 18.86 -8.06
C LEU A 388 -1.28 18.08 -9.38
N GLY A 389 -0.73 16.85 -9.39
CA GLY A 389 -0.76 15.99 -10.58
C GLY A 389 -2.19 15.73 -11.07
N PHE A 390 -3.12 15.44 -10.17
CA PHE A 390 -4.53 15.24 -10.53
C PHE A 390 -5.24 16.52 -10.94
N ILE A 391 -4.99 17.66 -10.27
CA ILE A 391 -5.57 18.98 -10.62
C ILE A 391 -5.15 19.37 -12.04
N VAL A 392 -3.86 19.31 -12.32
CA VAL A 392 -3.36 19.68 -13.65
C VAL A 392 -3.90 18.73 -14.72
N SER A 393 -3.97 17.42 -14.44
CA SER A 393 -4.58 16.45 -15.36
C SER A 393 -6.07 16.71 -15.60
N ALA A 394 -6.82 17.22 -14.61
CA ALA A 394 -8.24 17.55 -14.75
C ALA A 394 -8.48 18.83 -15.58
N ILE A 395 -7.53 19.79 -15.56
CA ILE A 395 -7.64 21.06 -16.27
C ILE A 395 -7.17 20.95 -17.72
N LEU A 396 -6.18 20.08 -17.97
CA LEU A 396 -5.62 19.87 -19.30
C LEU A 396 -6.68 19.34 -20.30
N PRO A 397 -6.64 19.78 -21.58
CA PRO A 397 -7.48 19.24 -22.63
C PRO A 397 -7.34 17.71 -22.73
N PRO A 398 -8.40 16.95 -23.11
CA PRO A 398 -8.34 15.50 -23.26
C PRO A 398 -7.31 15.00 -24.25
N ASP A 399 -6.97 15.79 -25.25
CA ASP A 399 -5.99 15.52 -26.33
C ASP A 399 -4.55 15.87 -25.97
N ALA A 400 -4.30 16.52 -24.82
CA ALA A 400 -2.96 16.85 -24.35
C ALA A 400 -2.24 15.60 -23.77
N TYR A 401 -2.09 14.54 -24.54
CA TYR A 401 -1.68 13.19 -24.09
C TYR A 401 -0.35 13.17 -23.32
N SER A 402 0.70 13.76 -23.87
CA SER A 402 2.04 13.76 -23.24
C SER A 402 2.05 14.48 -21.90
N HIS A 403 1.37 15.63 -21.80
CA HIS A 403 1.30 16.39 -20.55
C HIS A 403 0.50 15.65 -19.49
N ARG A 404 -0.64 15.06 -19.86
CA ARG A 404 -1.46 14.25 -18.96
C ARG A 404 -0.74 12.99 -18.50
N TYR A 405 0.09 12.39 -19.36
CA TYR A 405 0.94 11.27 -18.96
C TYR A 405 1.99 11.69 -17.91
N GLY A 406 2.63 12.85 -18.10
CA GLY A 406 3.50 13.44 -17.07
C GLY A 406 2.77 13.67 -15.74
N CYS A 407 1.55 14.20 -15.80
CA CYS A 407 0.69 14.37 -14.61
C CYS A 407 0.36 13.04 -13.92
N LEU A 408 0.14 11.96 -14.68
CA LEU A 408 -0.08 10.62 -14.14
C LEU A 408 1.12 10.12 -13.35
N ILE A 409 2.35 10.34 -13.86
CA ILE A 409 3.60 9.99 -13.16
C ILE A 409 3.69 10.74 -11.83
N VAL A 410 3.42 12.04 -11.82
CA VAL A 410 3.45 12.88 -10.61
C VAL A 410 2.37 12.44 -9.61
N ALA A 411 1.14 12.23 -10.08
CA ALA A 411 0.01 11.80 -9.26
C ALA A 411 0.27 10.44 -8.60
N THR A 412 0.78 9.47 -9.39
CA THR A 412 1.10 8.13 -8.89
C THR A 412 2.23 8.18 -7.87
N SER A 413 3.30 8.91 -8.18
CA SER A 413 4.45 9.06 -7.28
C SER A 413 4.05 9.72 -5.95
N GLY A 414 3.23 10.78 -5.98
CA GLY A 414 2.75 11.45 -4.78
C GLY A 414 1.82 10.58 -3.94
N ALA A 415 0.84 9.93 -4.56
CA ALA A 415 -0.14 9.11 -3.88
C ALA A 415 0.47 7.86 -3.21
N PHE A 416 1.40 7.16 -3.87
CA PHE A 416 2.00 5.94 -3.30
C PHE A 416 3.06 6.25 -2.25
N SER A 417 3.86 7.32 -2.42
CA SER A 417 4.98 7.62 -1.52
C SER A 417 4.57 8.13 -0.14
N CYS A 418 3.36 8.67 0.03
CA CYS A 418 2.90 9.15 1.34
C CYS A 418 2.42 8.02 2.27
N ILE A 419 2.11 6.81 1.76
CA ILE A 419 1.50 5.73 2.55
C ILE A 419 2.46 5.13 3.60
N PRO A 420 3.71 4.72 3.28
CA PRO A 420 4.59 4.11 4.26
C PRO A 420 4.92 5.04 5.45
N PRO A 421 5.24 6.34 5.25
CA PRO A 421 5.43 7.25 6.37
C PRO A 421 4.17 7.42 7.23
N LEU A 422 2.95 7.40 6.65
CA LEU A 422 1.70 7.46 7.41
C LEU A 422 1.54 6.26 8.35
N LEU A 423 1.80 5.05 7.87
CA LEU A 423 1.73 3.83 8.70
C LEU A 423 2.82 3.83 9.78
N GLY A 424 4.03 4.29 9.45
CA GLY A 424 5.10 4.51 10.41
C GLY A 424 4.72 5.53 11.48
N TRP A 425 4.09 6.63 11.09
CA TRP A 425 3.64 7.69 11.99
C TRP A 425 2.53 7.24 12.95
N LEU A 426 1.52 6.52 12.44
CA LEU A 426 0.49 5.90 13.25
C LEU A 426 1.11 4.99 14.32
N SER A 427 2.01 4.09 13.93
CA SER A 427 2.61 3.12 14.85
C SER A 427 3.54 3.76 15.88
N SER A 428 4.16 4.92 15.58
CA SER A 428 5.08 5.62 16.48
C SER A 428 4.37 6.37 17.61
N ASN A 429 3.09 6.67 17.47
CA ASN A 429 2.31 7.40 18.47
C ASN A 429 1.49 6.49 19.39
N LEU A 430 1.66 5.16 19.30
CA LEU A 430 1.00 4.16 20.13
C LEU A 430 1.98 3.54 21.14
N ARG A 431 1.51 3.32 22.37
CA ARG A 431 2.33 2.87 23.51
C ARG A 431 2.43 1.35 23.62
N SER A 432 1.36 0.62 23.30
CA SER A 432 1.28 -0.83 23.46
C SER A 432 1.48 -1.54 22.14
N THR A 433 2.40 -2.51 22.09
CA THR A 433 2.60 -3.35 20.89
C THR A 433 1.31 -4.08 20.48
N ALA A 434 0.49 -4.48 21.47
CA ALA A 434 -0.80 -5.09 21.22
C ALA A 434 -1.79 -4.10 20.60
N GLY A 435 -1.82 -2.85 21.11
CA GLY A 435 -2.62 -1.76 20.55
C GLY A 435 -2.18 -1.34 19.16
N ILE A 436 -0.88 -1.39 18.85
CA ILE A 436 -0.37 -1.10 17.50
C ILE A 436 -1.00 -2.02 16.46
N GLY A 437 -1.08 -3.33 16.72
CA GLY A 437 -1.67 -4.29 15.79
C GLY A 437 -3.15 -4.01 15.51
N LEU A 438 -3.92 -3.69 16.56
CA LEU A 438 -5.34 -3.31 16.41
C LEU A 438 -5.48 -1.99 15.64
N ALA A 439 -4.70 -0.97 15.99
CA ALA A 439 -4.78 0.33 15.34
C ALA A 439 -4.39 0.27 13.86
N ILE A 440 -3.37 -0.51 13.49
CA ILE A 440 -2.99 -0.73 12.08
C ILE A 440 -4.14 -1.43 11.34
N ALA A 441 -4.71 -2.51 11.90
CA ALA A 441 -5.81 -3.21 11.27
C ALA A 441 -7.03 -2.29 11.09
N MET A 442 -7.42 -1.56 12.14
CA MET A 442 -8.51 -0.57 12.05
C MET A 442 -8.22 0.50 10.99
N ASN A 443 -6.99 1.03 10.95
CA ASN A 443 -6.61 2.05 9.97
C ASN A 443 -6.80 1.55 8.52
N ILE A 444 -6.39 0.31 8.23
CA ILE A 444 -6.52 -0.26 6.90
C ILE A 444 -7.99 -0.62 6.61
N SER A 445 -8.73 -1.16 7.59
CA SER A 445 -10.17 -1.43 7.46
C SER A 445 -10.98 -0.16 7.15
N PHE A 446 -10.64 0.97 7.79
CA PHE A 446 -11.23 2.29 7.46
C PHE A 446 -10.82 2.78 6.05
N GLY A 447 -9.73 2.26 5.49
CA GLY A 447 -9.35 2.51 4.11
C GLY A 447 -10.22 1.78 3.08
N ALA A 448 -10.83 0.65 3.42
CA ALA A 448 -11.59 -0.16 2.47
C ALA A 448 -12.80 0.58 1.85
N PRO A 449 -13.63 1.34 2.59
CA PRO A 449 -14.64 2.21 1.98
C PRO A 449 -14.05 3.21 0.99
N GLY A 450 -12.84 3.75 1.26
CA GLY A 450 -12.12 4.60 0.32
C GLY A 450 -11.75 3.86 -0.96
N GLN A 451 -11.28 2.61 -0.86
CA GLN A 451 -11.01 1.79 -2.03
C GLN A 451 -12.27 1.54 -2.88
N ILE A 452 -13.42 1.33 -2.24
CA ILE A 452 -14.71 1.20 -2.92
C ILE A 452 -15.04 2.50 -3.69
N VAL A 453 -14.90 3.67 -3.06
CA VAL A 453 -15.07 4.95 -3.76
C VAL A 453 -14.14 5.03 -4.97
N GLY A 454 -12.87 4.65 -4.82
CA GLY A 454 -11.88 4.63 -5.90
C GLY A 454 -12.31 3.79 -7.12
N VAL A 455 -13.08 2.73 -6.90
CA VAL A 455 -13.63 1.87 -7.97
C VAL A 455 -14.72 2.57 -8.78
N TRP A 456 -15.46 3.52 -8.20
CA TRP A 456 -16.63 4.15 -8.82
C TRP A 456 -16.39 5.51 -9.46
N ILE A 457 -15.23 6.15 -9.21
CA ILE A 457 -15.01 7.54 -9.65
C ILE A 457 -14.55 7.68 -11.11
N TYR A 458 -13.99 6.62 -11.72
CA TYR A 458 -13.57 6.61 -13.12
C TYR A 458 -14.67 6.01 -14.00
N LYS A 459 -15.66 6.82 -14.34
CA LYS A 459 -16.81 6.41 -15.13
C LYS A 459 -16.47 6.35 -16.61
N SER A 460 -16.89 5.29 -17.28
CA SER A 460 -16.61 5.07 -18.71
C SER A 460 -17.24 6.12 -19.64
N ASP A 461 -18.40 6.70 -19.29
CA ASP A 461 -19.05 7.78 -20.01
C ASP A 461 -18.22 9.07 -20.07
N GLN A 462 -17.27 9.23 -19.14
CA GLN A 462 -16.35 10.35 -19.05
C GLN A 462 -15.01 10.14 -19.77
N ALA A 463 -14.78 8.98 -20.35
CA ALA A 463 -13.49 8.66 -21.00
C ALA A 463 -13.12 9.69 -22.08
N LYS A 464 -14.10 10.09 -22.93
CA LYS A 464 -13.91 11.13 -23.98
C LYS A 464 -13.58 12.52 -23.43
N ARG A 465 -13.94 12.81 -22.17
CA ARG A 465 -13.64 14.07 -21.47
C ARG A 465 -12.40 13.97 -20.59
N GLY A 466 -11.67 12.84 -20.62
CA GLY A 466 -10.48 12.62 -19.83
C GLY A 466 -10.72 12.38 -18.34
N PHE A 467 -11.84 11.80 -17.94
CA PHE A 467 -12.19 11.39 -16.57
C PHE A 467 -12.16 12.51 -15.51
N PRO A 468 -12.85 13.66 -15.72
CA PRO A 468 -12.76 14.80 -14.82
C PRO A 468 -13.21 14.46 -13.39
N THR A 469 -14.28 13.68 -13.20
CA THR A 469 -14.76 13.30 -11.86
C THR A 469 -13.70 12.52 -11.09
N GLY A 470 -13.03 11.55 -11.72
CA GLY A 470 -11.97 10.76 -11.09
C GLY A 470 -10.80 11.63 -10.65
N HIS A 471 -10.34 12.52 -11.52
CA HIS A 471 -9.22 13.41 -11.21
C HIS A 471 -9.55 14.41 -10.10
N TRP A 472 -10.69 15.09 -10.16
CA TRP A 472 -11.10 16.06 -9.12
C TRP A 472 -11.35 15.39 -7.77
N THR A 473 -11.96 14.20 -7.73
CA THR A 473 -12.17 13.44 -6.49
C THR A 473 -10.85 13.06 -5.84
N ASN A 474 -9.90 12.51 -6.61
CA ASN A 474 -8.58 12.16 -6.11
C ASN A 474 -7.80 13.39 -5.63
N ALA A 475 -7.88 14.50 -6.35
CA ALA A 475 -7.25 15.76 -5.97
C ALA A 475 -7.80 16.29 -4.64
N ALA A 476 -9.12 16.34 -4.49
CA ALA A 476 -9.77 16.81 -3.27
C ALA A 476 -9.40 15.95 -2.05
N LEU A 477 -9.38 14.64 -2.20
CA LEU A 477 -9.03 13.73 -1.11
C LEU A 477 -7.54 13.80 -0.75
N LEU A 478 -6.64 13.95 -1.70
CA LEU A 478 -5.21 14.15 -1.40
C LEU A 478 -4.95 15.51 -0.74
N LEU A 479 -5.68 16.56 -1.08
CA LEU A 479 -5.64 17.84 -0.38
C LEU A 479 -6.18 17.71 1.06
N LEU A 480 -7.24 16.94 1.27
CA LEU A 480 -7.74 16.60 2.61
C LEU A 480 -6.64 15.86 3.42
N VAL A 481 -6.02 14.85 2.84
CA VAL A 481 -4.90 14.10 3.47
C VAL A 481 -3.78 15.06 3.87
N SER A 482 -3.33 15.92 2.95
CA SER A 482 -2.27 16.90 3.22
C SER A 482 -2.64 17.83 4.37
N SER A 483 -3.87 18.39 4.34
CA SER A 483 -4.37 19.33 5.35
C SER A 483 -4.48 18.69 6.74
N VAL A 484 -5.04 17.48 6.82
CA VAL A 484 -5.18 16.75 8.10
C VAL A 484 -3.81 16.35 8.65
N CYS A 485 -2.87 15.93 7.80
CA CYS A 485 -1.50 15.62 8.24
C CYS A 485 -0.80 16.85 8.82
N ILE A 486 -0.96 18.03 8.20
CA ILE A 486 -0.41 19.29 8.74
C ILE A 486 -1.07 19.62 10.07
N ALA A 487 -2.40 19.55 10.16
CA ALA A 487 -3.13 19.81 11.40
C ALA A 487 -2.72 18.89 12.55
N LEU A 488 -2.61 17.58 12.30
CA LEU A 488 -2.15 16.61 13.29
C LEU A 488 -0.71 16.89 13.72
N ARG A 489 0.18 17.22 12.78
CA ARG A 489 1.57 17.57 13.11
C ARG A 489 1.64 18.80 14.03
N LEU A 490 0.88 19.85 13.72
CA LEU A 490 0.81 21.07 14.55
C LEU A 490 0.25 20.73 15.93
N TYR A 491 -0.77 19.90 16.00
CA TYR A 491 -1.38 19.45 17.25
C TYR A 491 -0.41 18.64 18.11
N TYR A 492 0.31 17.68 17.56
CA TYR A 492 1.33 16.92 18.28
C TYR A 492 2.50 17.82 18.72
N GLY A 493 2.90 18.79 17.89
CA GLY A 493 3.89 19.79 18.25
C GLY A 493 3.45 20.67 19.42
N TRP A 494 2.18 21.06 19.44
CA TRP A 494 1.57 21.80 20.55
C TRP A 494 1.53 20.94 21.84
N LEU A 495 1.06 19.70 21.76
CA LEU A 495 1.05 18.77 22.89
C LEU A 495 2.44 18.56 23.47
N ASN A 496 3.47 18.38 22.65
CA ASN A 496 4.84 18.19 23.10
C ASN A 496 5.39 19.43 23.82
N ARG A 497 4.96 20.64 23.44
CA ARG A 497 5.32 21.90 24.14
C ARG A 497 4.61 22.02 25.49
N MET A 498 3.32 21.71 25.54
CA MET A 498 2.52 21.73 26.78
C MET A 498 2.99 20.69 27.79
N SER A 499 3.47 19.55 27.33
CA SER A 499 3.97 18.43 28.14
C SER A 499 5.49 18.44 28.26
N ALA A 500 6.12 19.60 28.34
CA ALA A 500 7.58 19.73 28.37
C ALA A 500 8.26 18.92 29.50
N ASN A 501 7.57 18.70 30.62
CA ASN A 501 8.03 17.91 31.76
C ASN A 501 7.63 16.42 31.70
N SER A 502 6.87 15.97 30.70
CA SER A 502 6.52 14.56 30.60
C SER A 502 7.62 13.79 29.83
N GLN A 503 7.90 12.57 30.28
CA GLN A 503 8.83 11.66 29.60
C GLN A 503 8.28 11.18 28.24
N ILE A 504 7.04 11.53 27.89
CA ILE A 504 6.33 11.03 26.72
C ILE A 504 6.22 12.15 25.71
N LYS A 505 6.94 12.01 24.60
CA LYS A 505 6.83 12.88 23.43
C LYS A 505 6.17 12.14 22.26
N TYR A 506 5.26 12.84 21.57
CA TYR A 506 4.67 12.36 20.33
C TYR A 506 5.64 12.56 19.17
N SER A 507 5.68 11.59 18.25
CA SER A 507 6.37 11.72 16.97
C SER A 507 5.56 12.63 16.02
N TYR A 508 6.21 13.54 15.29
CA TYR A 508 5.56 14.44 14.32
C TYR A 508 6.23 14.49 12.95
#